data_6f6d686aaffdbcd614a1552dc4deaee0
#
_entry.id   6f6d686aaffdbcd614a1552dc4deaee0
#
_cell.length_a   1.000
_cell.length_b   1.000
_cell.length_c   1.000
_cell.angle_alpha   90.00
_cell.angle_beta   90.00
_cell.angle_gamma   90.00
#
_symmetry.space_group_name_H-M   'P 1'
#
loop_
_entity.id
_entity.type
_entity.pdbx_description
1 polymer ?
#
loop_
_entity_poly.entity_id
_entity_poly.type
_entity_poly.pdbx_seq_one_letter_code
_entity_poly.pdbx_strand_id
1 'polypeptide(L)'
;MQLSNYHSHCTFCDGRSIPEDFVRFAITHGFRAYGFSSHSPLPFETFWNMSKDDMPEYLQEINRLKQKYSDQLEIYAGLEIDYLDETYNASIPYFQELPLDYRIGSIHFLPVSERLVEENMVCIDGSFREYAHSVERHFEGDVRLLVKRF
;
A
#
# COMPACT_ATOMS: atom_id res chain seq x y z
N MET A 1 -18.80 13.09 -17.38
CA MET A 1 -17.53 12.93 -16.64
C MET A 1 -17.37 11.44 -16.39
N GLN A 2 -16.24 10.84 -16.75
CA GLN A 2 -15.99 9.43 -16.50
C GLN A 2 -15.27 9.30 -15.16
N LEU A 3 -15.79 8.46 -14.27
CA LEU A 3 -15.20 8.21 -12.95
C LEU A 3 -14.11 7.12 -13.05
N SER A 4 -13.01 7.30 -12.33
CA SER A 4 -12.00 6.28 -12.14
C SER A 4 -11.42 6.39 -10.72
N ASN A 5 -10.93 5.29 -10.20
CA ASN A 5 -10.18 5.22 -8.94
C ASN A 5 -9.01 4.27 -9.13
N TYR A 6 -7.83 4.63 -8.64
CA TYR A 6 -6.62 3.81 -8.73
C TYR A 6 -5.95 3.63 -7.35
N HIS A 7 -6.60 4.08 -6.28
CA HIS A 7 -6.07 3.88 -4.93
C HIS A 7 -7.19 3.34 -4.02
N SER A 8 -7.16 2.06 -3.76
CA SER A 8 -8.11 1.40 -2.86
C SER A 8 -7.50 0.15 -2.22
N HIS A 9 -7.91 -0.10 -0.99
CA HIS A 9 -7.48 -1.20 -0.15
C HIS A 9 -8.62 -2.20 0.03
N CYS A 10 -8.31 -3.48 0.13
CA CYS A 10 -9.26 -4.55 0.29
C CYS A 10 -8.83 -5.52 1.40
N THR A 11 -9.58 -6.59 1.60
CA THR A 11 -9.31 -7.56 2.68
C THR A 11 -7.99 -8.31 2.59
N PHE A 12 -7.18 -8.10 1.56
CA PHE A 12 -5.79 -8.57 1.51
C PHE A 12 -4.83 -7.73 2.34
N CYS A 13 -5.26 -6.54 2.78
CA CYS A 13 -4.56 -5.70 3.74
C CYS A 13 -5.57 -5.17 4.76
N ASP A 14 -5.58 -3.89 5.07
CA ASP A 14 -6.48 -3.27 6.07
C ASP A 14 -7.87 -2.88 5.55
N GLY A 15 -8.14 -3.09 4.27
CA GLY A 15 -9.46 -2.83 3.68
C GLY A 15 -10.56 -3.75 4.24
N ARG A 16 -11.79 -3.25 4.29
CA ARG A 16 -12.92 -3.91 4.97
C ARG A 16 -13.76 -4.82 4.07
N SER A 17 -13.63 -4.69 2.76
CA SER A 17 -14.44 -5.44 1.79
C SER A 17 -13.56 -6.26 0.86
N ILE A 18 -14.12 -7.35 0.36
CA ILE A 18 -13.44 -8.17 -0.65
C ILE A 18 -13.34 -7.39 -1.98
N PRO A 19 -12.35 -7.68 -2.83
CA PRO A 19 -12.17 -6.97 -4.11
C PRO A 19 -13.43 -6.93 -5.00
N GLU A 20 -14.19 -8.00 -5.04
CA GLU A 20 -15.38 -8.08 -5.88
C GLU A 20 -16.50 -7.10 -5.47
N ASP A 21 -16.61 -6.76 -4.20
CA ASP A 21 -17.61 -5.77 -3.73
C ASP A 21 -17.29 -4.37 -4.26
N PHE A 22 -16.02 -4.00 -4.31
CA PHE A 22 -15.57 -2.74 -4.92
C PHE A 22 -15.87 -2.70 -6.42
N VAL A 23 -15.63 -3.81 -7.14
CA VAL A 23 -15.94 -3.92 -8.57
C VAL A 23 -17.44 -3.72 -8.82
N ARG A 24 -18.29 -4.40 -8.06
CA ARG A 24 -19.77 -4.26 -8.18
C ARG A 24 -20.22 -2.84 -7.88
N PHE A 25 -19.65 -2.24 -6.83
CA PHE A 25 -19.92 -0.85 -6.49
C PHE A 25 -19.51 0.09 -7.63
N ALA A 26 -18.32 -0.06 -8.17
CA ALA A 26 -17.79 0.77 -9.26
C ALA A 26 -18.68 0.68 -10.51
N ILE A 27 -19.09 -0.53 -10.92
CA ILE A 27 -20.00 -0.73 -12.04
C ILE A 27 -21.33 -0.02 -11.81
N THR A 28 -21.95 -0.24 -10.63
CA THR A 28 -23.24 0.36 -10.27
C THR A 28 -23.20 1.90 -10.29
N HIS A 29 -22.04 2.49 -9.98
CA HIS A 29 -21.85 3.94 -9.92
C HIS A 29 -21.23 4.53 -11.20
N GLY A 30 -21.13 3.76 -12.28
CA GLY A 30 -20.69 4.23 -13.58
C GLY A 30 -19.21 4.56 -13.68
N PHE A 31 -18.36 3.89 -12.90
CA PHE A 31 -16.92 3.96 -13.07
C PHE A 31 -16.53 3.32 -14.40
N ARG A 32 -15.55 3.91 -15.07
CA ARG A 32 -14.90 3.34 -16.25
C ARG A 32 -13.74 2.44 -15.88
N ALA A 33 -12.98 2.84 -14.87
CA ALA A 33 -11.78 2.14 -14.46
C ALA A 33 -11.67 2.07 -12.92
N TYR A 34 -11.15 0.93 -12.42
CA TYR A 34 -10.92 0.73 -11.00
C TYR A 34 -9.62 -0.03 -10.77
N GLY A 35 -8.74 0.51 -9.96
CA GLY A 35 -7.47 -0.08 -9.57
C GLY A 35 -7.45 -0.43 -8.09
N PHE A 36 -6.91 -1.61 -7.78
CA PHE A 36 -6.57 -2.02 -6.44
C PHE A 36 -5.12 -1.72 -6.16
N SER A 37 -4.83 -1.13 -5.00
CA SER A 37 -3.47 -0.81 -4.57
C SER A 37 -3.31 -1.10 -3.09
N SER A 38 -3.60 -2.34 -2.69
CA SER A 38 -3.40 -2.78 -1.31
C SER A 38 -1.97 -2.53 -0.84
N HIS A 39 -1.78 -2.31 0.46
CA HIS A 39 -0.46 -2.18 1.06
C HIS A 39 0.40 -3.40 0.76
N SER A 40 1.60 -3.18 0.26
CA SER A 40 2.55 -4.24 -0.07
C SER A 40 3.09 -4.92 1.19
N PRO A 41 3.65 -6.13 1.08
CA PRO A 41 4.46 -6.68 2.16
C PRO A 41 5.55 -5.72 2.62
N LEU A 42 5.90 -5.79 3.88
CA LEU A 42 7.03 -5.08 4.50
C LEU A 42 8.12 -6.10 4.93
N PRO A 43 9.35 -5.67 5.22
CA PRO A 43 10.39 -6.57 5.75
C PRO A 43 10.17 -6.97 7.22
N PHE A 44 9.11 -6.46 7.84
CA PHE A 44 8.63 -6.76 9.19
C PHE A 44 7.10 -6.88 9.16
N GLU A 45 6.52 -7.51 10.17
CA GLU A 45 5.07 -7.71 10.25
C GLU A 45 4.37 -6.49 10.84
N THR A 46 3.24 -6.12 10.25
CA THR A 46 2.27 -5.18 10.81
C THR A 46 0.86 -5.77 10.68
N PHE A 47 -0.11 -5.18 11.38
CA PHE A 47 -1.50 -5.65 11.32
C PHE A 47 -2.27 -5.15 10.09
N TRP A 48 -1.67 -4.28 9.28
CA TRP A 48 -2.36 -3.59 8.19
C TRP A 48 -1.80 -3.88 6.79
N ASN A 49 -0.55 -4.33 6.67
CA ASN A 49 0.01 -4.67 5.36
C ASN A 49 -0.34 -6.09 4.92
N MET A 50 -0.29 -6.34 3.62
CA MET A 50 -0.40 -7.69 3.05
C MET A 50 0.83 -8.53 3.41
N SER A 51 0.64 -9.81 3.70
CA SER A 51 1.76 -10.75 3.83
C SER A 51 2.36 -11.10 2.46
N LYS A 52 3.62 -11.56 2.44
CA LYS A 52 4.23 -12.07 1.21
C LYS A 52 3.52 -13.33 0.70
N ASP A 53 2.98 -14.12 1.61
CA ASP A 53 2.30 -15.38 1.28
C ASP A 53 0.93 -15.14 0.63
N ASP A 54 0.28 -14.02 0.94
CA ASP A 54 -1.02 -13.65 0.35
C ASP A 54 -0.89 -12.99 -1.03
N MET A 55 0.30 -12.56 -1.43
CA MET A 55 0.52 -11.87 -2.70
C MET A 55 0.07 -12.67 -3.93
N PRO A 56 0.36 -13.98 -4.06
CA PRO A 56 -0.13 -14.77 -5.20
C PRO A 56 -1.65 -14.82 -5.27
N GLU A 57 -2.33 -14.97 -4.13
CA GLU A 57 -3.80 -15.02 -4.07
C GLU A 57 -4.41 -13.67 -4.43
N TYR A 58 -3.85 -12.56 -3.94
CA TYR A 58 -4.23 -11.21 -4.33
C TYR A 58 -4.18 -11.00 -5.84
N LEU A 59 -3.06 -11.33 -6.47
CA LEU A 59 -2.88 -11.18 -7.91
C LEU A 59 -3.82 -12.08 -8.71
N GLN A 60 -4.03 -13.30 -8.24
CA GLN A 60 -4.97 -14.24 -8.86
C GLN A 60 -6.41 -13.70 -8.78
N GLU A 61 -6.83 -13.20 -7.63
CA GLU A 61 -8.19 -12.64 -7.45
C GLU A 61 -8.41 -11.42 -8.34
N ILE A 62 -7.47 -10.47 -8.38
CA ILE A 62 -7.62 -9.31 -9.26
C ILE A 62 -7.68 -9.73 -10.74
N ASN A 63 -6.83 -10.69 -11.15
CA ASN A 63 -6.88 -11.21 -12.52
C ASN A 63 -8.20 -11.93 -12.84
N ARG A 64 -8.76 -12.69 -11.91
CA ARG A 64 -10.10 -13.30 -12.04
C ARG A 64 -11.17 -12.22 -12.27
N LEU A 65 -11.13 -11.14 -11.50
CA LEU A 65 -12.07 -10.03 -11.63
C LEU A 65 -11.90 -9.28 -12.97
N LYS A 66 -10.66 -9.05 -13.43
CA LYS A 66 -10.39 -8.50 -14.76
C LYS A 66 -11.09 -9.31 -15.87
N GLN A 67 -10.98 -10.62 -15.80
CA GLN A 67 -11.61 -11.51 -16.80
C GLN A 67 -13.14 -11.50 -16.67
N LYS A 68 -13.65 -11.62 -15.44
CA LYS A 68 -15.09 -11.72 -15.17
C LYS A 68 -15.89 -10.48 -15.58
N TYR A 69 -15.30 -9.29 -15.43
CA TYR A 69 -15.98 -8.02 -15.65
C TYR A 69 -15.40 -7.21 -16.82
N SER A 70 -14.69 -7.88 -17.74
CA SER A 70 -13.96 -7.27 -18.85
C SER A 70 -14.80 -6.41 -19.80
N ASP A 71 -16.10 -6.68 -19.92
CA ASP A 71 -17.07 -5.95 -20.72
C ASP A 71 -17.74 -4.77 -19.99
N GLN A 72 -17.51 -4.63 -18.67
CA GLN A 72 -18.21 -3.68 -17.81
C GLN A 72 -17.28 -2.66 -17.15
N LEU A 73 -16.05 -3.04 -16.81
CA LEU A 73 -15.13 -2.22 -16.02
C LEU A 73 -13.67 -2.56 -16.37
N GLU A 74 -12.85 -1.55 -16.63
CA GLU A 74 -11.40 -1.72 -16.71
C GLU A 74 -10.84 -1.88 -15.30
N ILE A 75 -10.27 -3.05 -14.98
CA ILE A 75 -9.73 -3.35 -13.64
C ILE A 75 -8.21 -3.44 -13.72
N TYR A 76 -7.53 -2.86 -12.74
CA TYR A 76 -6.08 -2.79 -12.68
C TYR A 76 -5.55 -3.34 -11.36
N ALA A 77 -4.49 -4.16 -11.44
CA ALA A 77 -3.74 -4.66 -10.31
C ALA A 77 -2.57 -3.73 -10.00
N GLY A 78 -2.58 -3.12 -8.86
CA GLY A 78 -1.49 -2.28 -8.35
C GLY A 78 -1.10 -2.68 -6.94
N LEU A 79 -0.09 -2.01 -6.42
CA LEU A 79 0.30 -2.05 -5.00
C LEU A 79 0.67 -0.64 -4.56
N GLU A 80 0.38 -0.34 -3.30
CA GLU A 80 0.97 0.76 -2.57
C GLU A 80 2.21 0.23 -1.84
N ILE A 81 3.39 0.73 -2.25
CA ILE A 81 4.68 0.19 -1.84
C ILE A 81 5.43 1.26 -1.06
N ASP A 82 5.78 0.93 0.19
CA ASP A 82 6.57 1.82 1.03
C ASP A 82 7.99 2.00 0.50
N TYR A 83 8.45 3.22 0.52
CA TYR A 83 9.86 3.55 0.47
C TYR A 83 10.38 3.60 1.91
N LEU A 84 11.20 2.66 2.29
CA LEU A 84 11.88 2.68 3.58
C LEU A 84 13.31 3.24 3.43
N ASP A 85 14.04 2.74 2.43
CA ASP A 85 15.38 3.21 2.04
C ASP A 85 15.75 2.68 0.65
N GLU A 86 17.02 2.83 0.26
CA GLU A 86 17.54 2.35 -1.03
C GLU A 86 17.47 0.82 -1.18
N THR A 87 17.34 0.06 -0.09
CA THR A 87 17.28 -1.40 -0.11
C THR A 87 15.86 -1.95 -0.10
N TYR A 88 14.86 -1.11 0.24
CA TYR A 88 13.46 -1.50 0.25
C TYR A 88 12.53 -0.39 -0.25
N ASN A 89 12.16 -0.50 -1.50
CA ASN A 89 11.29 0.45 -2.21
C ASN A 89 10.68 -0.20 -3.46
N ALA A 90 9.86 0.53 -4.21
CA ALA A 90 9.19 0.03 -5.41
C ALA A 90 10.13 -0.43 -6.54
N SER A 91 11.42 -0.05 -6.52
CA SER A 91 12.38 -0.39 -7.58
C SER A 91 13.11 -1.70 -7.36
N ILE A 92 12.97 -2.34 -6.19
CA ILE A 92 13.66 -3.62 -5.95
C ILE A 92 13.11 -4.74 -6.84
N PRO A 93 13.93 -5.74 -7.22
CA PRO A 93 13.54 -6.81 -8.14
C PRO A 93 12.24 -7.50 -7.73
N TYR A 94 12.03 -7.75 -6.44
CA TYR A 94 10.82 -8.39 -5.92
C TYR A 94 9.54 -7.70 -6.44
N PHE A 95 9.44 -6.37 -6.33
CA PHE A 95 8.24 -5.65 -6.79
C PHE A 95 8.23 -5.44 -8.30
N GLN A 96 9.40 -5.33 -8.93
CA GLN A 96 9.48 -5.12 -10.39
C GLN A 96 9.06 -6.36 -11.18
N GLU A 97 9.30 -7.56 -10.67
CA GLU A 97 8.95 -8.82 -11.31
C GLU A 97 7.48 -9.22 -11.13
N LEU A 98 6.74 -8.59 -10.21
CA LEU A 98 5.32 -8.84 -10.05
C LEU A 98 4.52 -8.35 -11.27
N PRO A 99 3.50 -9.11 -11.73
CA PRO A 99 2.67 -8.77 -12.88
C PRO A 99 1.64 -7.68 -12.51
N LEU A 100 2.13 -6.52 -12.09
CA LEU A 100 1.33 -5.37 -11.73
C LEU A 100 1.16 -4.42 -12.90
N ASP A 101 -0.03 -3.82 -13.03
CA ASP A 101 -0.30 -2.78 -14.03
C ASP A 101 0.32 -1.44 -13.61
N TYR A 102 0.38 -1.16 -12.31
CA TYR A 102 0.96 0.08 -11.76
C TYR A 102 1.45 -0.11 -10.33
N ARG A 103 2.23 0.86 -9.86
CA ARG A 103 2.77 0.93 -8.50
C ARG A 103 2.58 2.35 -7.97
N ILE A 104 2.16 2.47 -6.71
CA ILE A 104 2.11 3.73 -5.97
C ILE A 104 3.24 3.68 -4.95
N GLY A 105 4.09 4.69 -4.94
CA GLY A 105 5.07 4.88 -3.88
C GLY A 105 4.45 5.58 -2.68
N SER A 106 4.71 5.09 -1.49
CA SER A 106 4.23 5.63 -0.23
C SER A 106 5.35 5.72 0.79
N ILE A 107 5.16 6.51 1.84
CA ILE A 107 6.01 6.53 3.02
C ILE A 107 5.12 6.53 4.25
N HIS A 108 4.97 5.37 4.89
CA HIS A 108 4.27 5.25 6.17
C HIS A 108 5.26 5.18 7.35
N PHE A 109 6.50 4.79 7.05
CA PHE A 109 7.55 4.65 8.04
C PHE A 109 8.82 5.39 7.66
N LEU A 110 9.49 5.96 8.66
CA LEU A 110 10.85 6.48 8.55
C LEU A 110 11.79 5.59 9.35
N PRO A 111 12.81 4.98 8.76
CA PRO A 111 13.82 4.24 9.48
C PRO A 111 14.70 5.19 10.31
N VAL A 112 14.92 4.86 11.58
CA VAL A 112 15.81 5.58 12.49
C VAL A 112 17.17 4.88 12.66
N SER A 113 17.34 3.72 12.01
CA SER A 113 18.63 3.01 11.92
C SER A 113 18.71 2.26 10.58
N GLU A 114 19.88 1.69 10.28
CA GLU A 114 20.10 0.92 9.03
C GLU A 114 19.39 -0.44 9.01
N ARG A 115 18.92 -0.93 10.17
CA ARG A 115 18.23 -2.21 10.25
C ARG A 115 16.72 -2.00 10.12
N LEU A 116 16.14 -2.52 9.03
CA LEU A 116 14.71 -2.44 8.73
C LEU A 116 13.90 -3.46 9.54
N VAL A 117 13.67 -3.15 10.80
CA VAL A 117 12.82 -3.91 11.74
C VAL A 117 11.86 -2.93 12.41
N GLU A 118 10.72 -3.41 12.89
CA GLU A 118 9.65 -2.58 13.44
C GLU A 118 10.14 -1.60 14.51
N GLU A 119 11.00 -2.03 15.44
CA GLU A 119 11.51 -1.20 16.54
C GLU A 119 12.33 0.01 16.08
N ASN A 120 12.82 -0.03 14.84
CA ASN A 120 13.62 1.01 14.21
C ASN A 120 12.80 1.88 13.24
N MET A 121 11.49 1.73 13.23
CA MET A 121 10.58 2.47 12.37
C MET A 121 9.80 3.51 13.16
N VAL A 122 9.70 4.69 12.59
CA VAL A 122 8.79 5.74 13.05
C VAL A 122 7.61 5.79 12.11
N CYS A 123 6.43 5.38 12.59
CA CYS A 123 5.18 5.54 11.86
C CYS A 123 4.82 7.03 11.80
N ILE A 124 4.60 7.54 10.58
CA ILE A 124 4.38 8.99 10.36
C ILE A 124 2.90 9.33 10.11
N ASP A 125 2.07 8.36 9.81
CA ASP A 125 0.64 8.49 9.54
C ASP A 125 -0.24 7.82 10.62
N GLY A 126 0.36 7.36 11.71
CA GLY A 126 -0.33 6.82 12.87
C GLY A 126 -1.11 7.87 13.67
N SER A 127 -1.49 7.53 14.90
CA SER A 127 -2.14 8.49 15.79
C SER A 127 -1.21 9.67 16.13
N PHE A 128 -1.79 10.85 16.35
CA PHE A 128 -1.03 12.04 16.78
C PHE A 128 -0.17 11.76 18.02
N ARG A 129 -0.66 10.91 18.94
CA ARG A 129 0.08 10.55 20.16
C ARG A 129 1.34 9.74 19.83
N GLU A 130 1.24 8.76 18.94
CA GLU A 130 2.37 7.95 18.50
C GLU A 130 3.39 8.78 17.73
N TYR A 131 2.90 9.61 16.81
CA TYR A 131 3.72 10.56 16.09
C TYR A 131 4.48 11.50 17.02
N ALA A 132 3.80 12.17 17.97
CA ALA A 132 4.42 13.09 18.92
C ALA A 132 5.47 12.39 19.81
N HIS A 133 5.16 11.16 20.26
CA HIS A 133 6.11 10.35 21.04
C HIS A 133 7.36 10.02 20.22
N SER A 134 7.19 9.67 18.96
CA SER A 134 8.30 9.35 18.06
C SER A 134 9.18 10.58 17.76
N VAL A 135 8.58 11.75 17.58
CA VAL A 135 9.32 13.00 17.40
C VAL A 135 10.16 13.32 18.65
N GLU A 136 9.58 13.17 19.83
CA GLU A 136 10.31 13.39 21.09
C GLU A 136 11.47 12.40 21.25
N ARG A 137 11.22 11.13 20.99
CA ARG A 137 12.19 10.06 21.22
C ARG A 137 13.35 10.04 20.23
N HIS A 138 13.10 10.33 18.94
CA HIS A 138 14.05 10.11 17.86
C HIS A 138 14.53 11.38 17.18
N PHE A 139 13.87 12.53 17.43
CA PHE A 139 14.14 13.79 16.76
C PHE A 139 14.22 14.98 17.74
N GLU A 140 14.57 14.70 19.00
CA GLU A 140 14.79 15.74 20.04
C GLU A 140 13.59 16.70 20.22
N GLY A 141 12.37 16.23 19.95
CA GLY A 141 11.16 17.06 19.96
C GLY A 141 11.04 18.04 18.76
N ASP A 142 11.97 18.00 17.80
CA ASP A 142 11.98 18.92 16.65
C ASP A 142 11.47 18.24 15.37
N VAL A 143 10.23 18.52 14.98
CA VAL A 143 9.60 18.06 13.74
C VAL A 143 10.44 18.39 12.49
N ARG A 144 11.23 19.46 12.50
CA ARG A 144 12.09 19.81 11.37
C ARG A 144 13.20 18.80 11.14
N LEU A 145 13.66 18.12 12.21
CA LEU A 145 14.63 17.03 12.08
C LEU A 145 13.99 15.80 11.43
N LEU A 146 12.74 15.48 11.79
CA LEU A 146 11.97 14.44 11.13
C LEU A 146 11.79 14.74 9.64
N VAL A 147 11.33 15.95 9.29
CA VAL A 147 11.10 16.35 7.88
C VAL A 147 12.38 16.31 7.04
N LYS A 148 13.55 16.56 7.62
CA LYS A 148 14.83 16.44 6.91
C LYS A 148 15.24 14.99 6.63
N ARG A 149 14.61 14.02 7.30
CA ARG A 149 14.84 12.59 7.09
C ARG A 149 14.03 12.03 5.90
N PHE A 150 12.94 12.73 5.53
CA PHE A 150 12.19 12.52 4.31
C PHE A 150 13.05 12.83 3.08
#